data_a6ffdb30ffef991cec9aefe4f07e8783
#
_entry.id   a6ffdb30ffef991cec9aefe4f07e8783
#
_cell.length_a   1.000
_cell.length_b   1.000
_cell.length_c   1.000
_cell.angle_alpha   90.00
_cell.angle_beta   90.00
_cell.angle_gamma   90.00
#
_symmetry.space_group_name_H-M   'P 1'
#
loop_
_entity.id
_entity.type
_entity.pdbx_description
1 polymer ?
#
loop_
_entity_poly.entity_id
_entity_poly.type
_entity_poly.pdbx_seq_one_letter_code
_entity_poly.pdbx_strand_id
1 'polypeptide(L)'
;MELFKARCSQLSKIMSDPKAKKDKEAGNLSETCKTHVEQYLKEKLYGRYFEIDTLPIRKGNEKEIEATALVSKVLCAKLIRENKLLFNDYLTGHLDIDYADKKVIIDTKICKDFSTFPILDTEIELAYYWQGQGY
;
A
#
# COMPACT_ATOMS: atom_id res chain seq x y z
N MET A 1 -13.00 -14.24 18.20
CA MET A 1 -13.08 -12.95 17.45
C MET A 1 -11.79 -12.83 16.63
N GLU A 2 -11.92 -12.69 15.33
CA GLU A 2 -10.73 -12.53 14.45
C GLU A 2 -10.07 -11.19 14.75
N LEU A 3 -8.73 -11.20 14.95
CA LEU A 3 -7.99 -9.97 15.20
C LEU A 3 -7.97 -9.11 13.94
N PHE A 4 -7.97 -7.79 14.14
CA PHE A 4 -7.78 -6.82 13.07
C PHE A 4 -6.38 -7.00 12.48
N LYS A 5 -6.33 -7.21 11.16
CA LYS A 5 -5.07 -7.19 10.40
C LYS A 5 -5.08 -6.03 9.43
N ALA A 6 -4.12 -5.14 9.56
CA ALA A 6 -3.97 -4.01 8.65
C ALA A 6 -3.38 -4.46 7.32
N ARG A 7 -3.89 -3.93 6.21
CA ARG A 7 -3.25 -4.10 4.90
C ARG A 7 -2.04 -3.17 4.80
N CYS A 8 -0.89 -3.66 4.34
CA CYS A 8 0.31 -2.84 4.16
C CYS A 8 0.05 -1.58 3.34
N SER A 9 -0.74 -1.67 2.27
CA SER A 9 -1.15 -0.52 1.43
C SER A 9 -2.05 0.52 2.15
N GLN A 10 -2.59 0.19 3.32
CA GLN A 10 -3.44 1.08 4.13
C GLN A 10 -2.78 1.49 5.44
N LEU A 11 -1.54 1.05 5.67
CA LEU A 11 -0.84 1.29 6.93
C LEU A 11 -0.65 2.79 7.21
N SER A 12 -0.47 3.61 6.18
CA SER A 12 -0.40 5.07 6.30
C SER A 12 -1.62 5.70 6.95
N LYS A 13 -2.81 5.11 6.77
CA LYS A 13 -4.05 5.60 7.41
C LYS A 13 -4.01 5.37 8.92
N ILE A 14 -3.46 4.24 9.35
CA ILE A 14 -3.33 3.86 10.75
C ILE A 14 -2.22 4.67 11.42
N MET A 15 -1.10 4.86 10.71
CA MET A 15 0.08 5.59 11.19
C MET A 15 -0.05 7.11 11.03
N SER A 16 -1.23 7.60 10.63
CA SER A 16 -1.46 9.05 10.48
C SER A 16 -1.60 9.74 11.83
N ASP A 17 -0.93 10.89 11.97
CA ASP A 17 -0.99 11.71 13.17
C ASP A 17 -2.26 12.60 13.20
N PRO A 18 -2.81 12.88 14.39
CA PRO A 18 -3.81 13.92 14.57
C PRO A 18 -3.28 15.28 14.12
N LYS A 19 -4.16 16.12 13.53
CA LYS A 19 -3.79 17.47 13.11
C LYS A 19 -3.54 18.41 14.28
N ALA A 20 -4.32 18.26 15.36
CA ALA A 20 -4.19 19.10 16.55
C ALA A 20 -3.04 18.59 17.44
N LYS A 21 -2.14 19.49 17.81
CA LYS A 21 -0.98 19.18 18.68
C LYS A 21 -1.40 18.55 20.00
N LYS A 22 -2.48 19.06 20.62
CA LYS A 22 -3.05 18.52 21.86
C LYS A 22 -3.43 17.04 21.75
N ASP A 23 -4.06 16.66 20.64
CA ASP A 23 -4.50 15.29 20.42
C ASP A 23 -3.31 14.35 20.16
N LYS A 24 -2.29 14.86 19.47
CA LYS A 24 -1.03 14.12 19.26
C LYS A 24 -0.31 13.88 20.59
N GLU A 25 -0.19 14.89 21.44
CA GLU A 25 0.42 14.79 22.78
C GLU A 25 -0.37 13.88 23.74
N ALA A 26 -1.69 13.82 23.57
CA ALA A 26 -2.57 12.93 24.32
C ALA A 26 -2.58 11.47 23.81
N GLY A 27 -1.89 11.17 22.71
CA GLY A 27 -1.88 9.83 22.07
C GLY A 27 -3.21 9.45 21.41
N ASN A 28 -4.04 10.43 21.06
CA ASN A 28 -5.30 10.18 20.38
C ASN A 28 -5.07 9.72 18.93
N LEU A 29 -6.01 8.92 18.40
CA LEU A 29 -6.00 8.52 17.00
C LEU A 29 -6.40 9.69 16.10
N SER A 30 -5.79 9.77 14.90
CA SER A 30 -6.21 10.71 13.88
C SER A 30 -7.63 10.41 13.37
N GLU A 31 -8.31 11.40 12.82
CA GLU A 31 -9.61 11.19 12.16
C GLU A 31 -9.50 10.22 10.98
N THR A 32 -8.40 10.22 10.26
CA THR A 32 -8.13 9.26 9.17
C THR A 32 -8.06 7.83 9.71
N CYS A 33 -7.37 7.62 10.83
CA CYS A 33 -7.28 6.32 11.49
C CYS A 33 -8.66 5.86 11.98
N LYS A 34 -9.39 6.73 12.69
CA LYS A 34 -10.74 6.43 13.20
C LYS A 34 -11.69 6.02 12.06
N THR A 35 -11.74 6.81 11.00
CA THR A 35 -12.58 6.50 9.82
C THR A 35 -12.22 5.16 9.20
N HIS A 36 -10.92 4.86 9.11
CA HIS A 36 -10.47 3.58 8.55
C HIS A 36 -10.87 2.39 9.41
N VAL A 37 -10.70 2.48 10.73
CA VAL A 37 -11.11 1.43 11.67
C VAL A 37 -12.63 1.27 11.69
N GLU A 38 -13.38 2.37 11.67
CA GLU A 38 -14.84 2.35 11.59
C GLU A 38 -15.34 1.64 10.32
N GLN A 39 -14.73 1.92 9.17
CA GLN A 39 -15.04 1.25 7.93
C GLN A 39 -14.81 -0.26 8.03
N TYR A 40 -13.67 -0.68 8.56
CA TYR A 40 -13.37 -2.08 8.80
C TYR A 40 -14.42 -2.76 9.72
N LEU A 41 -14.79 -2.09 10.82
CA LEU A 41 -15.81 -2.61 11.73
C LEU A 41 -17.17 -2.76 11.03
N LYS A 42 -17.59 -1.79 10.20
CA LYS A 42 -18.81 -1.86 9.40
C LYS A 42 -18.78 -3.05 8.44
N GLU A 43 -17.67 -3.27 7.76
CA GLU A 43 -17.50 -4.40 6.85
C GLU A 43 -17.64 -5.75 7.59
N LYS A 44 -17.02 -5.86 8.75
CA LYS A 44 -17.10 -7.08 9.57
C LYS A 44 -18.48 -7.31 10.19
N LEU A 45 -19.15 -6.29 10.71
CA LEU A 45 -20.44 -6.40 11.36
C LEU A 45 -21.57 -6.70 10.38
N TYR A 46 -21.51 -6.09 9.20
CA TYR A 46 -22.59 -6.22 8.21
C TYR A 46 -22.29 -7.23 7.09
N GLY A 47 -21.08 -7.80 7.05
CA GLY A 47 -20.65 -8.72 6.00
C GLY A 47 -20.66 -8.11 4.60
N ARG A 48 -20.52 -6.78 4.50
CA ARG A 48 -20.54 -6.04 3.25
C ARG A 48 -19.19 -5.36 3.06
N TYR A 49 -18.59 -5.56 1.89
CA TYR A 49 -17.31 -4.98 1.54
C TYR A 49 -17.53 -3.83 0.56
N PHE A 50 -16.82 -2.74 0.78
CA PHE A 50 -16.79 -1.62 -0.15
C PHE A 50 -15.73 -1.87 -1.21
N GLU A 51 -16.18 -2.27 -2.40
CA GLU A 51 -15.28 -2.45 -3.54
C GLU A 51 -15.08 -1.11 -4.25
N ILE A 52 -13.82 -0.71 -4.36
CA ILE A 52 -13.43 0.47 -5.13
C ILE A 52 -12.95 -0.02 -6.49
N ASP A 53 -13.78 0.15 -7.51
CA ASP A 53 -13.41 -0.11 -8.90
C ASP A 53 -13.30 1.21 -9.67
N THR A 54 -12.08 1.67 -9.85
CA THR A 54 -11.79 2.91 -10.58
C THR A 54 -10.88 2.66 -11.77
N LEU A 55 -10.93 3.53 -12.79
CA LEU A 55 -10.06 3.44 -13.96
C LEU A 55 -8.56 3.35 -13.60
N PRO A 56 -8.03 4.13 -12.64
CA PRO A 56 -6.64 3.98 -12.21
C PRO A 56 -6.31 2.60 -11.64
N ILE A 57 -7.23 1.99 -10.88
CA ILE A 57 -7.02 0.65 -10.32
C ILE A 57 -7.00 -0.40 -11.43
N ARG A 58 -7.95 -0.35 -12.38
CA ARG A 58 -7.96 -1.26 -13.53
C ARG A 58 -6.68 -1.12 -14.35
N LYS A 59 -6.29 0.12 -14.67
CA LYS A 59 -5.03 0.40 -15.39
C LYS A 59 -3.83 -0.15 -14.65
N GLY A 60 -3.78 0.01 -13.32
CA GLY A 60 -2.73 -0.56 -12.48
C GLY A 60 -2.61 -2.06 -12.71
N ASN A 61 -3.68 -2.80 -12.51
CA ASN A 61 -3.71 -4.25 -12.65
C ASN A 61 -3.32 -4.72 -14.08
N GLU A 62 -3.78 -4.01 -15.12
CA GLU A 62 -3.47 -4.34 -16.51
C GLU A 62 -1.99 -4.12 -16.86
N LYS A 63 -1.36 -3.10 -16.25
CA LYS A 63 0.00 -2.68 -16.59
C LYS A 63 1.10 -3.24 -15.69
N GLU A 64 0.75 -3.99 -14.66
CA GLU A 64 1.73 -4.57 -13.72
C GLU A 64 2.77 -5.47 -14.39
N ILE A 65 2.37 -6.25 -15.40
CA ILE A 65 3.29 -7.13 -16.15
C ILE A 65 4.29 -6.28 -16.96
N GLU A 66 3.82 -5.22 -17.62
CA GLU A 66 4.68 -4.32 -18.37
C GLU A 66 5.66 -3.58 -17.44
N ALA A 67 5.18 -3.13 -16.28
CA ALA A 67 6.01 -2.49 -15.26
C ALA A 67 7.10 -3.44 -14.76
N THR A 68 6.77 -4.70 -14.47
CA THR A 68 7.76 -5.72 -14.07
C THR A 68 8.81 -5.95 -15.16
N ALA A 69 8.40 -6.01 -16.43
CA ALA A 69 9.31 -6.16 -17.55
C ALA A 69 10.25 -4.95 -17.71
N LEU A 70 9.73 -3.73 -17.48
CA LEU A 70 10.54 -2.50 -17.50
C LEU A 70 11.57 -2.49 -16.38
N VAL A 71 11.17 -2.80 -15.14
CA VAL A 71 12.08 -2.87 -13.99
C VAL A 71 13.17 -3.93 -14.24
N SER A 72 12.79 -5.09 -14.79
CA SER A 72 13.76 -6.14 -15.16
C SER A 72 14.83 -5.64 -16.14
N LYS A 73 14.42 -4.84 -17.13
CA LYS A 73 15.37 -4.23 -18.08
C LYS A 73 16.28 -3.20 -17.40
N VAL A 74 15.71 -2.33 -16.56
CA VAL A 74 16.47 -1.26 -15.88
C VAL A 74 17.51 -1.87 -14.92
N LEU A 75 17.15 -2.92 -14.20
CA LEU A 75 18.04 -3.58 -13.24
C LEU A 75 18.92 -4.65 -13.89
N CYS A 76 18.81 -4.89 -15.20
CA CYS A 76 19.50 -5.97 -15.90
C CYS A 76 19.34 -7.33 -15.19
N ALA A 77 18.15 -7.62 -14.66
CA ALA A 77 17.83 -8.78 -13.88
C ALA A 77 16.53 -9.45 -14.37
N LYS A 78 16.47 -10.77 -14.31
CA LYS A 78 15.22 -11.49 -14.60
C LYS A 78 14.34 -11.47 -13.37
N LEU A 79 13.39 -10.54 -13.34
CA LEU A 79 12.40 -10.41 -12.26
C LEU A 79 11.07 -11.01 -12.70
N ILE A 80 10.38 -11.60 -11.74
CA ILE A 80 9.06 -12.20 -11.95
C ILE A 80 8.10 -11.55 -10.95
N ARG A 81 6.93 -11.18 -11.41
CA ARG A 81 5.85 -10.75 -10.53
C ARG A 81 5.31 -11.96 -9.78
N GLU A 82 5.45 -11.97 -8.49
CA GLU A 82 5.05 -13.09 -7.65
C GLU A 82 3.66 -12.90 -7.04
N ASN A 83 3.25 -11.64 -6.81
CA ASN A 83 2.04 -11.31 -6.05
C ASN A 83 1.95 -12.10 -4.73
N LYS A 84 3.09 -12.20 -4.06
CA LYS A 84 3.27 -13.03 -2.88
C LYS A 84 2.53 -12.46 -1.69
N LEU A 85 1.64 -13.24 -1.10
CA LEU A 85 0.96 -12.86 0.13
C LEU A 85 1.93 -12.95 1.31
N LEU A 86 2.16 -11.82 1.96
CA LEU A 86 2.85 -11.72 3.23
C LEU A 86 1.85 -11.47 4.35
N PHE A 87 2.03 -12.09 5.49
CA PHE A 87 1.17 -11.88 6.65
C PHE A 87 1.87 -12.24 7.96
N ASN A 88 1.44 -11.58 9.02
CA ASN A 88 1.72 -11.92 10.40
C ASN A 88 0.46 -11.74 11.24
N ASP A 89 0.58 -11.63 12.56
CA ASP A 89 -0.58 -11.45 13.43
C ASP A 89 -1.27 -10.10 13.27
N TYR A 90 -0.58 -9.09 12.76
CA TYR A 90 -1.04 -7.70 12.70
C TYR A 90 -1.20 -7.16 11.29
N LEU A 91 -0.40 -7.66 10.33
CA LEU A 91 -0.30 -7.12 9.00
C LEU A 91 -0.58 -8.17 7.92
N THR A 92 -1.07 -7.71 6.79
CA THR A 92 -1.18 -8.50 5.56
C THR A 92 -0.92 -7.62 4.35
N GLY A 93 -0.29 -8.17 3.32
CA GLY A 93 0.00 -7.45 2.09
C GLY A 93 0.38 -8.37 0.94
N HIS A 94 0.25 -7.86 -0.27
CA HIS A 94 0.72 -8.53 -1.46
C HIS A 94 1.95 -7.81 -1.98
N LEU A 95 3.03 -8.54 -2.10
CA LEU A 95 4.29 -8.06 -2.62
C LEU A 95 4.36 -8.31 -4.13
N ASP A 96 4.67 -7.29 -4.92
CA ASP A 96 4.75 -7.43 -6.37
C ASP A 96 5.97 -8.29 -6.77
N ILE A 97 7.16 -7.93 -6.33
CA ILE A 97 8.40 -8.59 -6.70
C ILE A 97 9.30 -8.77 -5.48
N ASP A 98 9.66 -10.01 -5.18
CA ASP A 98 10.68 -10.37 -4.19
C ASP A 98 12.04 -10.55 -4.90
N TYR A 99 12.91 -9.55 -4.83
CA TYR A 99 14.26 -9.67 -5.37
C TYR A 99 15.20 -10.22 -4.29
N ALA A 100 14.95 -11.50 -3.94
CA ALA A 100 15.58 -12.19 -2.81
C ALA A 100 17.11 -12.18 -2.85
N ASP A 101 17.74 -12.33 -4.02
CA ASP A 101 19.20 -12.33 -4.21
C ASP A 101 19.83 -11.02 -3.71
N LYS A 102 19.11 -9.91 -3.79
CA LYS A 102 19.56 -8.59 -3.34
C LYS A 102 18.97 -8.18 -2.01
N LYS A 103 18.07 -9.00 -1.43
CA LYS A 103 17.28 -8.66 -0.22
C LYS A 103 16.52 -7.34 -0.39
N VAL A 104 15.90 -7.16 -1.55
CA VAL A 104 15.15 -5.96 -1.91
C VAL A 104 13.75 -6.37 -2.31
N ILE A 105 12.78 -5.59 -1.85
CA ILE A 105 11.38 -5.67 -2.26
C ILE A 105 11.13 -4.56 -3.28
N ILE A 106 10.41 -4.87 -4.34
CA ILE A 106 10.04 -3.89 -5.34
C ILE A 106 8.52 -3.88 -5.46
N ASP A 107 7.93 -2.73 -5.23
CA ASP A 107 6.50 -2.48 -5.36
C ASP A 107 6.30 -1.46 -6.50
N THR A 108 5.59 -1.87 -7.54
CA THR A 108 5.45 -1.07 -8.76
C THR A 108 4.23 -0.15 -8.67
N LYS A 109 4.38 1.09 -9.07
CA LYS A 109 3.30 2.07 -9.10
C LYS A 109 3.04 2.58 -10.51
N ILE A 110 1.80 2.48 -10.95
CA ILE A 110 1.38 2.91 -12.28
C ILE A 110 0.72 4.28 -12.17
N CYS A 111 1.30 5.27 -12.84
CA CYS A 111 0.72 6.60 -12.89
C CYS A 111 -0.62 6.61 -13.64
N LYS A 112 -1.56 7.41 -13.17
CA LYS A 112 -2.87 7.57 -13.81
C LYS A 112 -2.73 7.96 -15.27
N ASP A 113 -1.91 8.97 -15.52
CA ASP A 113 -1.68 9.54 -16.85
C ASP A 113 -0.31 10.24 -16.90
N PHE A 114 0.02 10.81 -18.06
CA PHE A 114 1.28 11.52 -18.28
C PHE A 114 1.46 12.71 -17.32
N SER A 115 0.38 13.42 -16.96
CA SER A 115 0.46 14.60 -16.09
C SER A 115 0.81 14.26 -14.65
N THR A 116 0.56 13.02 -14.23
CA THR A 116 0.86 12.52 -12.88
C THR A 116 2.17 11.74 -12.79
N PHE A 117 2.92 11.65 -13.91
CA PHE A 117 4.21 10.95 -13.90
C PHE A 117 5.28 11.80 -13.22
N PRO A 118 5.91 11.32 -12.14
CA PRO A 118 6.93 12.06 -11.40
C PRO A 118 8.26 12.04 -12.17
N ILE A 119 8.67 13.16 -12.72
CA ILE A 119 9.98 13.27 -13.45
C ILE A 119 11.10 13.63 -12.49
N LEU A 120 10.82 14.48 -11.51
CA LEU A 120 11.83 15.08 -10.63
C LEU A 120 11.60 14.76 -9.15
N ASP A 121 10.65 13.88 -8.83
CA ASP A 121 10.36 13.52 -7.45
C ASP A 121 11.50 12.69 -6.87
N THR A 122 12.04 13.20 -5.79
CA THR A 122 13.07 12.53 -4.99
C THR A 122 12.56 12.05 -3.65
N GLU A 123 11.36 12.46 -3.26
CA GLU A 123 10.73 12.10 -1.99
C GLU A 123 9.69 11.01 -2.19
N ILE A 124 9.71 10.04 -1.29
CA ILE A 124 8.70 8.98 -1.28
C ILE A 124 7.45 9.49 -0.57
N GLU A 125 6.30 9.34 -1.22
CA GLU A 125 5.02 9.61 -0.58
C GLU A 125 4.88 8.81 0.72
N LEU A 126 4.35 9.43 1.76
CA LEU A 126 4.19 8.81 3.09
C LEU A 126 3.37 7.50 3.03
N ALA A 127 2.43 7.40 2.09
CA ALA A 127 1.66 6.19 1.86
C ALA A 127 2.55 5.02 1.43
N TYR A 128 3.44 5.24 0.48
CA TYR A 128 4.38 4.22 -0.01
C TYR A 128 5.48 3.90 0.99
N TYR A 129 5.93 4.91 1.74
CA TYR A 129 6.85 4.69 2.86
C TYR A 129 6.27 3.67 3.86
N TRP A 130 5.06 3.93 4.36
CA TRP A 130 4.43 3.02 5.32
C TRP A 130 4.08 1.66 4.72
N GLN A 131 3.72 1.60 3.44
CA GLN A 131 3.51 0.33 2.74
C GLN A 131 4.78 -0.52 2.74
N GLY A 132 5.92 0.09 2.39
CA GLY A 132 7.23 -0.57 2.41
C GLY A 132 7.67 -1.02 3.81
N GLN A 133 7.34 -0.23 4.87
CA GLN A 133 7.59 -0.64 6.25
C GLN A 133 6.71 -1.81 6.71
N GLY A 134 5.58 -2.03 6.06
CA GLY A 134 4.66 -3.12 6.37
C GLY A 134 5.05 -4.46 5.75
N TYR A 135 5.87 -4.46 4.73
CA TYR A 135 6.39 -5.67 4.10
C TYR A 135 7.59 -6.22 4.87
#